data_54933943aaf7a7b9902cf2841eee1c85
#
_entry.id   54933943aaf7a7b9902cf2841eee1c85
#
_cell.length_a   1.000
_cell.length_b   1.000
_cell.length_c   1.000
_cell.angle_alpha   90.00
_cell.angle_beta   90.00
_cell.angle_gamma   90.00
#
_symmetry.space_group_name_H-M   'P 1'
#
loop_
_entity.id
_entity.type
_entity.pdbx_description
1 polymer ?
#
loop_
_entity_poly.entity_id
_entity_poly.type
_entity_poly.pdbx_seq_one_letter_code
_entity_poly.pdbx_strand_id
1 'polypeptide(L)'
;MLQSHSLEPLVTIIRQQQEIIERLTRKGKVEEYVLKVKLLSEKAQLPQYAHKGDAGLDLFATEDAVIQAGESALIPTGISIQLPPETEAQIRPRSGLAFKHQVTVLNSPGTIDQGYRGEIGVILINHGKSPFKVWVGMKIAQMVIKPVLSVKVKNVEELDETDRGVGGFGSTGI
;
A
#
# COMPACT_ATOMS: atom_id res chain seq x y z
N MET A 1 62.84 -14.82 -8.74
CA MET A 1 61.81 -13.77 -8.56
C MET A 1 60.44 -14.43 -8.54
N LEU A 2 59.88 -14.61 -7.38
CA LEU A 2 58.50 -15.14 -7.23
C LEU A 2 57.52 -14.01 -7.51
N GLN A 3 56.69 -14.14 -8.57
CA GLN A 3 55.60 -13.18 -8.85
C GLN A 3 54.57 -13.30 -7.73
N SER A 4 54.35 -12.21 -6.99
CA SER A 4 53.25 -12.08 -6.05
C SER A 4 51.95 -11.99 -6.85
N HIS A 5 51.23 -13.11 -6.97
CA HIS A 5 49.87 -13.09 -7.53
C HIS A 5 48.98 -12.31 -6.55
N SER A 6 48.39 -11.21 -7.02
CA SER A 6 47.46 -10.40 -6.25
C SER A 6 46.26 -11.26 -5.80
N LEU A 7 45.96 -11.25 -4.52
CA LEU A 7 44.81 -11.93 -3.93
C LEU A 7 43.49 -11.16 -4.13
N GLU A 8 43.55 -9.98 -4.73
CA GLU A 8 42.40 -9.09 -5.00
C GLU A 8 41.24 -9.77 -5.72
N PRO A 9 41.44 -10.58 -6.81
CA PRO A 9 40.33 -11.27 -7.48
C PRO A 9 39.62 -12.27 -6.57
N LEU A 10 40.35 -12.99 -5.72
CA LEU A 10 39.77 -13.94 -4.77
C LEU A 10 38.95 -13.26 -3.67
N VAL A 11 39.42 -12.14 -3.16
CA VAL A 11 38.70 -11.33 -2.15
C VAL A 11 37.39 -10.80 -2.75
N THR A 12 37.40 -10.37 -4.00
CA THR A 12 36.19 -9.88 -4.69
C THR A 12 35.15 -10.99 -4.88
N ILE A 13 35.57 -12.20 -5.30
CA ILE A 13 34.69 -13.36 -5.43
C ILE A 13 34.08 -13.76 -4.09
N ILE A 14 34.87 -13.81 -3.03
CA ILE A 14 34.39 -14.15 -1.67
C ILE A 14 33.33 -13.13 -1.21
N ARG A 15 33.56 -11.84 -1.44
CA ARG A 15 32.61 -10.77 -1.08
C ARG A 15 31.29 -10.92 -1.84
N GLN A 16 31.33 -11.19 -3.15
CA GLN A 16 30.16 -11.44 -3.96
C GLN A 16 29.39 -12.69 -3.51
N GLN A 17 30.08 -13.77 -3.17
CA GLN A 17 29.43 -14.96 -2.62
C GLN A 17 28.78 -14.73 -1.28
N GLN A 18 29.41 -13.94 -0.39
CA GLN A 18 28.82 -13.56 0.90
C GLN A 18 27.53 -12.73 0.72
N GLU A 19 27.52 -11.76 -0.19
CA GLU A 19 26.32 -10.99 -0.53
C GLU A 19 25.19 -11.87 -1.06
N ILE A 20 25.51 -12.87 -1.91
CA ILE A 20 24.53 -13.84 -2.42
C ILE A 20 23.98 -14.70 -1.29
N ILE A 21 24.84 -15.20 -0.40
CA ILE A 21 24.45 -16.01 0.76
C ILE A 21 23.56 -15.19 1.70
N GLU A 22 23.91 -13.94 2.01
CA GLU A 22 23.08 -13.05 2.82
C GLU A 22 21.72 -12.80 2.18
N ARG A 23 21.69 -12.59 0.87
CA ARG A 23 20.42 -12.38 0.10
C ARG A 23 19.54 -13.64 0.11
N LEU A 24 20.13 -14.83 0.00
CA LEU A 24 19.42 -16.10 0.05
C LEU A 24 18.93 -16.44 1.46
N THR A 25 19.73 -16.12 2.50
CA THR A 25 19.37 -16.32 3.90
C THR A 25 18.28 -15.33 4.36
N ARG A 26 18.29 -14.09 3.85
CA ARG A 26 17.19 -13.14 4.09
C ARG A 26 15.86 -13.62 3.52
N LYS A 27 15.85 -14.29 2.35
CA LYS A 27 14.63 -14.89 1.78
C LYS A 27 14.01 -16.00 2.64
N GLY A 28 14.76 -16.60 3.56
CA GLY A 28 14.27 -17.65 4.47
C GLY A 28 13.85 -17.15 5.87
N LYS A 29 14.15 -15.91 6.22
CA LYS A 29 13.64 -15.27 7.45
C LYS A 29 12.34 -14.56 7.11
N VAL A 30 11.26 -14.93 7.79
CA VAL A 30 10.05 -14.10 7.84
C VAL A 30 10.47 -12.79 8.50
N GLU A 31 10.78 -11.77 7.70
CA GLU A 31 11.01 -10.42 8.23
C GLU A 31 9.68 -9.96 8.83
N GLU A 32 9.67 -9.73 10.13
CA GLU A 32 8.52 -9.13 10.80
C GLU A 32 8.47 -7.64 10.41
N TYR A 33 7.55 -7.30 9.52
CA TYR A 33 7.33 -5.91 9.13
C TYR A 33 6.56 -5.17 10.22
N VAL A 34 7.17 -4.15 10.81
CA VAL A 34 6.55 -3.34 11.86
C VAL A 34 5.96 -2.07 11.26
N LEU A 35 4.64 -1.91 11.31
CA LEU A 35 3.95 -0.66 11.03
C LEU A 35 3.88 0.15 12.33
N LYS A 36 4.55 1.32 12.37
CA LYS A 36 4.42 2.23 13.51
C LYS A 36 3.23 3.15 13.30
N VAL A 37 2.39 3.29 14.32
CA VAL A 37 1.17 4.10 14.28
C VAL A 37 1.18 5.08 15.44
N LYS A 38 0.89 6.35 15.13
CA LYS A 38 0.67 7.42 16.11
C LYS A 38 -0.82 7.77 16.11
N LEU A 39 -1.45 7.69 17.27
CA LEU A 39 -2.80 8.21 17.49
C LEU A 39 -2.74 9.74 17.65
N LEU A 40 -3.57 10.45 16.92
CA LEU A 40 -3.63 11.92 16.88
C LEU A 40 -4.81 12.49 17.71
N SER A 41 -5.75 11.64 18.14
CA SER A 41 -6.87 12.01 18.98
C SER A 41 -7.28 10.85 19.90
N GLU A 42 -8.02 11.16 20.96
CA GLU A 42 -8.58 10.16 21.89
C GLU A 42 -9.61 9.23 21.23
N LYS A 43 -10.24 9.67 20.13
CA LYS A 43 -11.21 8.89 19.37
C LYS A 43 -10.55 7.94 18.34
N ALA A 44 -9.25 8.13 18.09
CA ALA A 44 -8.52 7.32 17.13
C ALA A 44 -8.32 5.88 17.64
N GLN A 45 -8.39 4.93 16.73
CA GLN A 45 -8.16 3.51 17.02
C GLN A 45 -7.00 2.99 16.18
N LEU A 46 -6.22 2.06 16.76
CA LEU A 46 -5.19 1.37 15.99
C LEU A 46 -5.83 0.56 14.86
N PRO A 47 -5.27 0.60 13.65
CA PRO A 47 -5.67 -0.31 12.57
C PRO A 47 -5.50 -1.76 13.01
N GLN A 48 -6.45 -2.62 12.70
CA GLN A 48 -6.39 -4.02 13.14
C GLN A 48 -6.96 -4.97 12.10
N TYR A 49 -6.40 -6.18 12.02
CA TYR A 49 -6.99 -7.27 11.25
C TYR A 49 -8.27 -7.76 11.93
N ALA A 50 -9.31 -8.04 11.17
CA ALA A 50 -10.52 -8.66 11.71
C ALA A 50 -10.26 -10.14 12.06
N HIS A 51 -9.47 -10.85 11.21
CA HIS A 51 -9.09 -12.24 11.40
C HIS A 51 -7.62 -12.45 11.09
N LYS A 52 -7.04 -13.50 11.68
CA LYS A 52 -5.66 -13.90 11.38
C LYS A 52 -5.56 -14.30 9.90
N GLY A 53 -4.61 -13.68 9.19
CA GLY A 53 -4.37 -13.93 7.76
C GLY A 53 -5.12 -12.98 6.82
N ASP A 54 -5.95 -12.07 7.34
CA ASP A 54 -6.52 -11.00 6.52
C ASP A 54 -5.41 -10.13 5.91
N ALA A 55 -5.65 -9.62 4.71
CA ALA A 55 -4.72 -8.73 4.02
C ALA A 55 -4.89 -7.26 4.45
N GLY A 56 -6.08 -6.86 4.88
CA GLY A 56 -6.45 -5.49 5.18
C GLY A 56 -6.63 -5.22 6.67
N LEU A 57 -6.02 -4.15 7.14
CA LEU A 57 -6.23 -3.57 8.46
C LEU A 57 -7.44 -2.64 8.40
N ASP A 58 -8.46 -2.86 9.21
CA ASP A 58 -9.63 -1.96 9.30
C ASP A 58 -9.21 -0.55 9.75
N LEU A 59 -9.76 0.48 9.09
CA LEU A 59 -9.62 1.89 9.45
C LEU A 59 -10.95 2.43 9.99
N PHE A 60 -10.87 3.25 11.05
CA PHE A 60 -12.01 3.72 11.81
C PHE A 60 -12.18 5.23 11.66
N ALA A 61 -13.42 5.70 11.53
CA ALA A 61 -13.74 7.12 11.53
C ALA A 61 -13.57 7.71 12.95
N THR A 62 -13.06 8.94 13.05
CA THR A 62 -12.98 9.70 14.31
C THR A 62 -14.03 10.79 14.41
N GLU A 63 -14.82 11.01 13.36
CA GLU A 63 -15.86 12.02 13.31
C GLU A 63 -17.15 11.46 12.70
N ASP A 64 -18.26 12.05 13.11
CA ASP A 64 -19.55 11.80 12.49
C ASP A 64 -19.65 12.61 11.19
N ALA A 65 -20.21 12.01 10.15
CA ALA A 65 -20.46 12.67 8.87
C ALA A 65 -21.73 12.14 8.20
N VAL A 66 -22.31 12.96 7.34
CA VAL A 66 -23.41 12.54 6.45
C VAL A 66 -22.98 12.82 5.02
N ILE A 67 -22.88 11.77 4.20
CA ILE A 67 -22.51 11.86 2.79
C ILE A 67 -23.78 11.74 1.97
N GLN A 68 -24.20 12.82 1.32
CA GLN A 68 -25.41 12.83 0.49
C GLN A 68 -25.22 11.90 -0.73
N ALA A 69 -26.32 11.50 -1.34
CA ALA A 69 -26.30 10.71 -2.57
C ALA A 69 -25.55 11.45 -3.68
N GLY A 70 -24.55 10.83 -4.30
CA GLY A 70 -23.67 11.42 -5.30
C GLY A 70 -22.52 12.26 -4.77
N GLU A 71 -22.46 12.55 -3.48
CA GLU A 71 -21.44 13.38 -2.86
C GLU A 71 -20.27 12.55 -2.28
N SER A 72 -19.17 13.24 -2.05
CA SER A 72 -17.98 12.66 -1.37
C SER A 72 -17.61 13.47 -0.14
N ALA A 73 -16.93 12.81 0.80
CA ALA A 73 -16.39 13.47 1.99
C ALA A 73 -15.04 12.87 2.38
N LEU A 74 -14.15 13.70 2.89
CA LEU A 74 -12.92 13.26 3.56
C LEU A 74 -13.25 12.92 5.02
N ILE A 75 -13.06 11.67 5.39
CA ILE A 75 -13.32 11.18 6.75
C ILE A 75 -11.98 10.97 7.46
N PRO A 76 -11.72 11.69 8.57
CA PRO A 76 -10.49 11.53 9.34
C PRO A 76 -10.46 10.19 10.08
N THR A 77 -9.27 9.62 10.21
CA THR A 77 -9.04 8.38 10.97
C THR A 77 -8.30 8.60 12.29
N GLY A 78 -7.80 9.82 12.51
CA GLY A 78 -7.05 10.19 13.71
C GLY A 78 -5.71 9.47 13.83
N ILE A 79 -5.15 8.89 12.76
CA ILE A 79 -3.86 8.21 12.81
C ILE A 79 -2.87 8.78 11.81
N SER A 80 -1.59 8.74 12.19
CA SER A 80 -0.44 8.92 11.31
C SER A 80 0.42 7.67 11.40
N ILE A 81 1.08 7.30 10.29
CA ILE A 81 1.87 6.06 10.22
C ILE A 81 3.30 6.29 9.76
N GLN A 82 4.16 5.35 10.13
CA GLN A 82 5.48 5.16 9.53
C GLN A 82 5.53 3.75 8.95
N LEU A 83 5.57 3.67 7.64
CA LEU A 83 5.67 2.43 6.90
C LEU A 83 7.07 1.79 7.05
N PRO A 84 7.16 0.46 6.98
CA PRO A 84 8.43 -0.23 6.77
C PRO A 84 9.13 0.25 5.50
N PRO A 85 10.47 0.15 5.41
CA PRO A 85 11.19 0.48 4.18
C PRO A 85 10.65 -0.29 2.96
N GLU A 86 10.71 0.37 1.79
CA GLU A 86 10.31 -0.21 0.50
C GLU A 86 8.84 -0.68 0.44
N THR A 87 7.94 -0.04 1.24
CA THR A 87 6.51 -0.34 1.22
C THR A 87 5.65 0.90 1.02
N GLU A 88 4.44 0.69 0.53
CA GLU A 88 3.33 1.64 0.52
C GLU A 88 2.16 1.10 1.35
N ALA A 89 1.23 1.97 1.76
CA ALA A 89 -0.08 1.54 2.21
C ALA A 89 -1.13 1.91 1.17
N GLN A 90 -2.00 0.96 0.84
CA GLN A 90 -3.14 1.17 -0.04
C GLN A 90 -4.43 1.23 0.76
N ILE A 91 -5.15 2.34 0.66
CA ILE A 91 -6.48 2.49 1.23
C ILE A 91 -7.50 1.96 0.23
N ARG A 92 -8.19 0.91 0.62
CA ARG A 92 -9.13 0.17 -0.22
C ARG A 92 -10.53 0.19 0.39
N PRO A 93 -11.59 0.10 -0.44
CA PRO A 93 -12.96 0.03 0.06
C PRO A 93 -13.22 -1.26 0.83
N ARG A 94 -14.23 -1.24 1.69
CA ARG A 94 -14.78 -2.44 2.34
C ARG A 94 -15.93 -2.97 1.51
N SER A 95 -15.89 -4.27 1.21
CA SER A 95 -16.90 -4.96 0.39
C SER A 95 -18.32 -4.79 0.94
N GLY A 96 -18.48 -4.79 2.27
CA GLY A 96 -19.77 -4.60 2.92
C GLY A 96 -20.38 -3.22 2.69
N LEU A 97 -19.55 -2.15 2.69
CA LEU A 97 -20.02 -0.79 2.37
C LEU A 97 -20.35 -0.66 0.89
N ALA A 98 -19.50 -1.20 0.03
CA ALA A 98 -19.71 -1.17 -1.41
C ALA A 98 -20.99 -1.91 -1.81
N PHE A 99 -21.19 -3.13 -1.33
CA PHE A 99 -22.32 -3.98 -1.72
C PHE A 99 -23.67 -3.52 -1.14
N LYS A 100 -23.69 -3.18 0.17
CA LYS A 100 -24.95 -2.87 0.85
C LYS A 100 -25.37 -1.41 0.73
N HIS A 101 -24.40 -0.50 0.60
CA HIS A 101 -24.66 0.94 0.67
C HIS A 101 -24.18 1.71 -0.56
N GLN A 102 -23.51 1.06 -1.52
CA GLN A 102 -22.89 1.69 -2.68
C GLN A 102 -21.90 2.81 -2.29
N VAL A 103 -21.26 2.66 -1.11
CA VAL A 103 -20.23 3.58 -0.61
C VAL A 103 -18.86 2.95 -0.84
N THR A 104 -17.96 3.73 -1.43
CA THR A 104 -16.60 3.27 -1.75
C THR A 104 -15.56 4.35 -1.46
N VAL A 105 -14.28 4.01 -1.58
CA VAL A 105 -13.17 4.97 -1.54
C VAL A 105 -13.04 5.58 -2.94
N LEU A 106 -13.19 6.90 -3.05
CA LEU A 106 -13.26 7.62 -4.32
C LEU A 106 -11.99 7.45 -5.17
N ASN A 107 -10.83 7.56 -4.54
CA ASN A 107 -9.51 7.44 -5.18
C ASN A 107 -8.92 6.02 -5.03
N SER A 108 -9.76 4.99 -5.02
CA SER A 108 -9.31 3.61 -4.77
C SER A 108 -8.42 3.05 -5.89
N PRO A 109 -7.26 2.45 -5.53
CA PRO A 109 -6.65 2.43 -4.20
C PRO A 109 -6.00 3.78 -3.86
N GLY A 110 -6.33 4.34 -2.69
CA GLY A 110 -5.65 5.52 -2.16
C GLY A 110 -4.22 5.16 -1.76
N THR A 111 -3.22 5.89 -2.24
CA THR A 111 -1.81 5.60 -1.98
C THR A 111 -1.30 6.42 -0.81
N ILE A 112 -0.66 5.75 0.16
CA ILE A 112 0.10 6.37 1.24
C ILE A 112 1.57 6.02 1.03
N ASP A 113 2.36 7.02 0.72
CA ASP A 113 3.79 6.87 0.48
C ASP A 113 4.59 6.60 1.76
N GLN A 114 5.72 5.90 1.64
CA GLN A 114 6.61 5.58 2.76
C GLN A 114 7.02 6.82 3.57
N GLY A 115 7.21 7.97 2.90
CA GLY A 115 7.63 9.24 3.51
C GLY A 115 6.49 10.06 4.11
N TYR A 116 5.23 9.73 3.87
CA TYR A 116 4.10 10.51 4.39
C TYR A 116 3.96 10.36 5.91
N ARG A 117 3.72 11.49 6.60
CA ARG A 117 3.58 11.56 8.06
C ARG A 117 2.34 12.34 8.51
N GLY A 118 1.53 12.81 7.57
CA GLY A 118 0.25 13.44 7.87
C GLY A 118 -0.78 12.43 8.37
N GLU A 119 -1.94 12.94 8.78
CA GLU A 119 -3.09 12.12 9.12
C GLU A 119 -3.60 11.35 7.89
N ILE A 120 -3.97 10.09 8.08
CA ILE A 120 -4.64 9.30 7.06
C ILE A 120 -6.12 9.68 7.04
N GLY A 121 -6.54 10.33 5.96
CA GLY A 121 -7.93 10.59 5.67
C GLY A 121 -8.46 9.63 4.60
N VAL A 122 -9.72 9.22 4.73
CA VAL A 122 -10.39 8.34 3.76
C VAL A 122 -11.41 9.15 2.98
N ILE A 123 -11.24 9.26 1.65
CA ILE A 123 -12.19 9.95 0.78
C ILE A 123 -13.28 8.96 0.40
N LEU A 124 -14.44 9.04 1.06
CA LEU A 124 -15.60 8.22 0.73
C LEU A 124 -16.49 8.93 -0.28
N ILE A 125 -17.06 8.17 -1.24
CA ILE A 125 -18.12 8.61 -2.13
C ILE A 125 -19.34 7.72 -1.94
N ASN A 126 -20.52 8.34 -1.94
CA ASN A 126 -21.82 7.67 -1.85
C ASN A 126 -22.48 7.61 -3.22
N HIS A 127 -22.40 6.47 -3.89
CA HIS A 127 -23.09 6.19 -5.15
C HIS A 127 -24.54 5.70 -4.94
N GLY A 128 -24.97 5.57 -3.68
CA GLY A 128 -26.34 5.16 -3.34
C GLY A 128 -27.36 6.26 -3.63
N LYS A 129 -28.63 5.97 -3.31
CA LYS A 129 -29.76 6.87 -3.55
C LYS A 129 -30.21 7.62 -2.30
N SER A 130 -29.65 7.30 -1.13
CA SER A 130 -29.98 7.88 0.17
C SER A 130 -28.74 8.38 0.88
N PRO A 131 -28.84 9.38 1.77
CA PRO A 131 -27.71 9.82 2.57
C PRO A 131 -27.09 8.67 3.36
N PHE A 132 -25.77 8.61 3.39
CA PHE A 132 -25.01 7.63 4.15
C PHE A 132 -24.43 8.29 5.40
N LYS A 133 -24.72 7.71 6.57
CA LYS A 133 -24.21 8.21 7.86
C LYS A 133 -22.94 7.47 8.24
N VAL A 134 -21.90 8.23 8.54
CA VAL A 134 -20.67 7.77 9.18
C VAL A 134 -20.73 8.20 10.65
N TRP A 135 -20.30 7.33 11.56
CA TRP A 135 -20.21 7.64 13.00
C TRP A 135 -18.82 7.30 13.53
N VAL A 136 -18.44 7.93 14.64
CA VAL A 136 -17.18 7.68 15.33
C VAL A 136 -17.03 6.18 15.64
N GLY A 137 -15.87 5.61 15.30
CA GLY A 137 -15.57 4.18 15.47
C GLY A 137 -16.12 3.27 14.38
N MET A 138 -16.82 3.83 13.37
CA MET A 138 -17.24 3.04 12.21
C MET A 138 -16.04 2.61 11.38
N LYS A 139 -15.98 1.34 10.95
CA LYS A 139 -15.00 0.83 10.00
C LYS A 139 -15.33 1.33 8.60
N ILE A 140 -14.55 2.28 8.07
CA ILE A 140 -14.85 3.00 6.82
C ILE A 140 -14.05 2.53 5.61
N ALA A 141 -12.88 1.95 5.84
CA ALA A 141 -11.97 1.44 4.79
C ALA A 141 -11.09 0.33 5.35
N GLN A 142 -10.25 -0.23 4.51
CA GLN A 142 -9.17 -1.13 4.92
C GLN A 142 -7.84 -0.68 4.32
N MET A 143 -6.76 -0.83 5.08
CA MET A 143 -5.40 -0.49 4.68
C MET A 143 -4.60 -1.76 4.43
N VAL A 144 -3.99 -1.88 3.26
CA VAL A 144 -3.15 -3.02 2.87
C VAL A 144 -1.72 -2.54 2.63
N ILE A 145 -0.76 -3.12 3.34
CA ILE A 145 0.66 -2.81 3.14
C ILE A 145 1.20 -3.64 1.99
N LYS A 146 1.88 -2.98 1.04
CA LYS A 146 2.41 -3.60 -0.18
C LYS A 146 3.87 -3.22 -0.38
N PRO A 147 4.72 -4.13 -0.91
CA PRO A 147 6.06 -3.76 -1.36
C PRO A 147 5.98 -2.83 -2.57
N VAL A 148 6.94 -1.90 -2.66
CA VAL A 148 7.08 -0.96 -3.79
C VAL A 148 8.38 -1.24 -4.52
N LEU A 149 8.31 -1.32 -5.83
CA LEU A 149 9.50 -1.40 -6.68
C LEU A 149 10.02 0.01 -6.96
N SER A 150 11.27 0.27 -6.58
CA SER A 150 11.97 1.48 -7.01
C SER A 150 12.44 1.32 -8.44
N VAL A 151 11.89 2.09 -9.37
CA VAL A 151 12.24 2.04 -10.79
C VAL A 151 13.04 3.27 -11.20
N LYS A 152 14.08 3.07 -12.02
CA LYS A 152 14.80 4.16 -12.69
C LYS A 152 14.13 4.43 -14.04
N VAL A 153 13.49 5.58 -14.18
CA VAL A 153 12.91 5.99 -15.46
C VAL A 153 14.03 6.39 -16.43
N LYS A 154 13.99 5.84 -17.64
CA LYS A 154 14.90 6.15 -18.74
C LYS A 154 14.07 6.50 -19.98
N ASN A 155 14.34 7.66 -20.58
CA ASN A 155 13.81 7.96 -21.90
C ASN A 155 14.54 7.14 -22.98
N VAL A 156 13.80 6.49 -23.87
CA VAL A 156 14.29 5.72 -25.02
C VAL A 156 13.53 6.15 -26.27
N GLU A 157 14.13 5.99 -27.42
CA GLU A 157 13.50 6.32 -28.70
C GLU A 157 12.52 5.23 -29.14
N GLU A 158 12.82 3.96 -28.81
CA GLU A 158 12.02 2.81 -29.17
C GLU A 158 11.88 1.86 -27.97
N LEU A 159 10.76 1.14 -27.94
CA LEU A 159 10.49 0.02 -27.02
C LEU A 159 10.56 -1.30 -27.77
N ASP A 160 10.90 -2.37 -27.05
CA ASP A 160 10.92 -3.71 -27.63
C ASP A 160 9.53 -4.11 -28.15
N GLU A 161 9.50 -4.79 -29.31
CA GLU A 161 8.27 -5.33 -29.87
C GLU A 161 7.72 -6.48 -29.01
N THR A 162 6.38 -6.61 -28.98
CA THR A 162 5.69 -7.72 -28.30
C THR A 162 4.53 -8.20 -29.14
N ASP A 163 4.08 -9.45 -28.93
CA ASP A 163 2.92 -10.03 -29.63
C ASP A 163 1.63 -9.22 -29.40
N ARG A 164 1.52 -8.51 -28.27
CA ARG A 164 0.40 -7.63 -27.97
C ARG A 164 0.49 -6.28 -28.69
N GLY A 165 1.70 -5.77 -28.91
CA GLY A 165 1.95 -4.47 -29.53
C GLY A 165 1.15 -3.34 -28.87
N VAL A 166 0.46 -2.57 -29.67
CA VAL A 166 -0.39 -1.44 -29.22
C VAL A 166 -1.83 -1.85 -28.85
N GLY A 167 -2.14 -3.13 -28.83
CA GLY A 167 -3.49 -3.64 -28.53
C GLY A 167 -3.95 -3.30 -27.12
N GLY A 168 -5.09 -2.58 -27.02
CA GLY A 168 -5.74 -2.15 -25.77
C GLY A 168 -7.25 -2.04 -25.94
N PHE A 169 -7.96 -1.53 -24.92
CA PHE A 169 -9.38 -1.17 -24.96
C PHE A 169 -10.32 -2.25 -25.54
N GLY A 170 -10.13 -3.50 -25.14
CA GLY A 170 -10.95 -4.63 -25.60
C GLY A 170 -10.38 -5.35 -26.82
N SER A 171 -9.10 -5.15 -27.20
CA SER A 171 -8.44 -5.87 -28.30
C SER A 171 -8.42 -7.39 -28.15
N THR A 172 -8.72 -7.93 -26.95
CA THR A 172 -8.82 -9.36 -26.65
C THR A 172 -10.24 -9.94 -26.81
N GLY A 173 -11.19 -9.12 -27.26
CA GLY A 173 -12.61 -9.49 -27.43
C GLY A 173 -13.44 -9.38 -26.14
N ILE A 174 -14.72 -9.70 -26.25
CA ILE A 174 -15.70 -9.80 -25.15
C ILE A 174 -16.00 -11.28 -24.93
#